data_3119ce7b13775c6904a2e381d6c1db04
#
_entry.id   3119ce7b13775c6904a2e381d6c1db04
#
_cell.length_a   1.000
_cell.length_b   1.000
_cell.length_c   1.000
_cell.angle_alpha   90.00
_cell.angle_beta   90.00
_cell.angle_gamma   90.00
#
_symmetry.space_group_name_H-M   'P 1'
#
loop_
_entity.id
_entity.type
_entity.pdbx_description
1 polymer ?
#
loop_
_entity_poly.entity_id
_entity_poly.type
_entity_poly.pdbx_seq_one_letter_code
_entity_poly.pdbx_strand_id
1 'polypeptide(L)'
;MRLLYTKPRLNDLSQGSRIAFARQFRTMSQDEVSDILGLTGECKRRTMTRYEKGDRNPKLKRLEEISSILKVNINSLKEYDFNNPIDVVYIFMWMEELIPNYVIDVSKVPRVDEYYIDVVKKSIEEWTDMRIKRLRKEISYEDYIEWKLNYEIKEKL
;
A
#
# COMPACT_ATOMS: atom_id res chain seq x y z
N MET A 1 4.12 -0.03 29.50
CA MET A 1 4.92 0.86 28.66
C MET A 1 4.20 1.01 27.33
N ARG A 2 3.56 2.14 27.05
CA ARG A 2 3.01 2.39 25.71
C ARG A 2 4.20 2.49 24.77
N LEU A 3 4.38 1.53 23.89
CA LEU A 3 5.26 1.69 22.73
C LEU A 3 4.77 2.95 22.01
N LEU A 4 5.63 3.95 21.94
CA LEU A 4 5.37 5.15 21.15
C LEU A 4 5.11 4.68 19.71
N TYR A 5 3.86 4.78 19.27
CA TYR A 5 3.50 4.50 17.89
C TYR A 5 4.33 5.41 16.99
N THR A 6 5.26 4.82 16.29
CA THR A 6 6.04 5.54 15.29
C THR A 6 5.27 5.45 13.99
N LYS A 7 4.80 6.59 13.49
CA LYS A 7 4.11 6.66 12.20
C LYS A 7 4.96 5.97 11.13
N PRO A 8 4.42 5.00 10.39
CA PRO A 8 5.17 4.35 9.33
C PRO A 8 5.60 5.37 8.28
N ARG A 9 6.76 5.15 7.69
CA ARG A 9 7.33 6.04 6.68
C ARG A 9 7.47 5.30 5.36
N LEU A 10 6.91 5.91 4.31
CA LEU A 10 7.14 5.48 2.94
C LEU A 10 8.38 6.20 2.41
N ASN A 11 9.39 5.46 1.93
CA ASN A 11 10.62 6.06 1.40
C ASN A 11 10.50 6.43 -0.08
N ASP A 12 9.82 5.59 -0.84
CA ASP A 12 9.53 5.75 -2.27
C ASP A 12 8.30 4.93 -2.66
N LEU A 13 7.93 4.91 -3.94
CA LEU A 13 6.78 4.16 -4.44
C LEU A 13 7.08 2.69 -4.75
N SER A 14 8.29 2.20 -4.50
CA SER A 14 8.66 0.83 -4.80
C SER A 14 7.86 -0.18 -3.99
N GLN A 15 7.76 -1.40 -4.51
CA GLN A 15 7.14 -2.52 -3.82
C GLN A 15 7.78 -2.74 -2.45
N GLY A 16 9.10 -2.70 -2.36
CA GLY A 16 9.83 -2.91 -1.11
C GLY A 16 9.50 -1.85 -0.05
N SER A 17 9.42 -0.58 -0.44
CA SER A 17 9.03 0.50 0.47
C SER A 17 7.60 0.33 0.99
N ARG A 18 6.68 -0.14 0.17
CA ARG A 18 5.29 -0.40 0.58
C ARG A 18 5.18 -1.61 1.50
N ILE A 19 5.97 -2.65 1.29
CA ILE A 19 6.08 -3.79 2.21
C ILE A 19 6.61 -3.31 3.58
N ALA A 20 7.67 -2.51 3.59
CA ALA A 20 8.22 -1.95 4.82
C ALA A 20 7.22 -1.06 5.55
N PHE A 21 6.50 -0.20 4.81
CA PHE A 21 5.45 0.65 5.36
C PHE A 21 4.33 -0.17 6.02
N ALA A 22 3.81 -1.18 5.33
CA ALA A 22 2.75 -2.04 5.87
C ALA A 22 3.21 -2.80 7.12
N ARG A 23 4.43 -3.32 7.12
CA ARG A 23 5.04 -3.98 8.29
C ARG A 23 5.15 -3.02 9.48
N GLN A 24 5.66 -1.82 9.26
CA GLN A 24 5.79 -0.79 10.30
C GLN A 24 4.41 -0.37 10.83
N PHE A 25 3.42 -0.24 9.95
CA PHE A 25 2.04 0.05 10.34
C PHE A 25 1.47 -1.04 11.26
N ARG A 26 1.84 -2.31 11.03
CA ARG A 26 1.49 -3.43 11.91
C ARG A 26 2.40 -3.55 13.14
N THR A 27 3.34 -2.63 13.34
CA THR A 27 4.32 -2.65 14.45
C THR A 27 5.13 -3.95 14.53
N MET A 28 5.33 -4.61 13.39
CA MET A 28 6.09 -5.85 13.31
C MET A 28 7.55 -5.58 12.93
N SER A 29 8.48 -6.34 13.54
CA SER A 29 9.88 -6.35 13.13
C SER A 29 10.08 -7.20 11.86
N GLN A 30 11.21 -7.02 11.18
CA GLN A 30 11.60 -7.91 10.08
C GLN A 30 11.78 -9.36 10.54
N ASP A 31 12.26 -9.55 11.75
CA ASP A 31 12.46 -10.88 12.33
C ASP A 31 11.13 -11.60 12.57
N GLU A 32 10.13 -10.90 13.15
CA GLU A 32 8.79 -11.47 13.36
C GLU A 32 8.14 -11.92 12.05
N VAL A 33 8.19 -11.08 11.01
CA VAL A 33 7.65 -11.47 9.70
C VAL A 33 8.41 -12.64 9.11
N SER A 34 9.74 -12.65 9.23
CA SER A 34 10.60 -13.74 8.76
C SER A 34 10.32 -15.06 9.46
N ASP A 35 10.08 -15.02 10.77
CA ASP A 35 9.74 -16.20 11.56
C ASP A 35 8.40 -16.81 11.13
N ILE A 36 7.37 -15.98 10.94
CA ILE A 36 6.06 -16.44 10.48
C ILE A 36 6.14 -16.98 9.05
N LEU A 37 6.99 -16.42 8.19
CA LEU A 37 7.25 -16.93 6.84
C LEU A 37 8.01 -18.26 6.83
N GLY A 38 8.41 -18.77 8.00
CA GLY A 38 9.19 -20.01 8.11
C GLY A 38 10.63 -19.89 7.58
N LEU A 39 11.15 -18.66 7.52
CA LEU A 39 12.55 -18.46 7.14
C LEU A 39 13.46 -18.82 8.31
N THR A 40 14.43 -19.68 8.07
CA THR A 40 15.34 -20.21 9.09
C THR A 40 16.79 -19.81 8.84
N GLY A 41 17.61 -19.91 9.89
CA GLY A 41 19.04 -19.67 9.84
C GLY A 41 19.44 -18.20 9.95
N GLU A 42 20.73 -17.93 9.85
CA GLU A 42 21.32 -16.59 9.99
C GLU A 42 20.83 -15.59 8.92
N CYS A 43 20.29 -16.10 7.80
CA CYS A 43 19.85 -15.30 6.67
C CYS A 43 18.37 -14.92 6.70
N LYS A 44 17.59 -15.31 7.72
CA LYS A 44 16.15 -15.06 7.76
C LYS A 44 15.78 -13.57 7.62
N ARG A 45 16.36 -12.74 8.47
CA ARG A 45 16.15 -11.27 8.44
C ARG A 45 16.66 -10.66 7.15
N ARG A 46 17.78 -11.18 6.60
CA ARG A 46 18.38 -10.71 5.36
C ARG A 46 17.43 -10.79 4.17
N THR A 47 16.55 -11.80 4.14
CA THR A 47 15.56 -11.96 3.06
C THR A 47 14.54 -10.82 3.10
N MET A 48 13.97 -10.51 4.27
CA MET A 48 13.05 -9.38 4.42
C MET A 48 13.73 -8.06 4.11
N THR A 49 14.95 -7.86 4.60
CA THR A 49 15.75 -6.66 4.29
C THR A 49 15.93 -6.47 2.78
N ARG A 50 16.21 -7.54 2.04
CA ARG A 50 16.38 -7.48 0.58
C ARG A 50 15.06 -7.17 -0.14
N TYR A 51 13.94 -7.69 0.33
CA TYR A 51 12.62 -7.33 -0.21
C TYR A 51 12.31 -5.85 0.03
N GLU A 52 12.51 -5.37 1.24
CA GLU A 52 12.20 -3.98 1.60
C GLU A 52 13.13 -2.95 0.92
N LYS A 53 14.40 -3.33 0.65
CA LYS A 53 15.35 -2.49 -0.10
C LYS A 53 15.18 -2.56 -1.62
N GLY A 54 14.39 -3.50 -2.12
CA GLY A 54 14.24 -3.72 -3.56
C GLY A 54 15.41 -4.48 -4.22
N ASP A 55 16.33 -5.03 -3.42
CA ASP A 55 17.44 -5.87 -3.93
C ASP A 55 16.92 -7.19 -4.52
N ARG A 56 15.72 -7.58 -4.11
CA ARG A 56 15.03 -8.78 -4.59
C ARG A 56 13.53 -8.59 -4.44
N ASN A 57 12.77 -8.93 -5.48
CA ASN A 57 11.31 -8.93 -5.43
C ASN A 57 10.78 -10.30 -4.97
N PRO A 58 9.82 -10.32 -4.05
CA PRO A 58 9.13 -11.56 -3.70
C PRO A 58 8.34 -12.10 -4.89
N LYS A 59 8.41 -13.41 -5.16
CA LYS A 59 7.53 -14.06 -6.12
C LYS A 59 6.08 -14.02 -5.62
N LEU A 60 5.10 -14.19 -6.52
CA LEU A 60 3.67 -14.06 -6.22
C LEU A 60 3.27 -14.82 -4.95
N LYS A 61 3.57 -16.11 -4.86
CA LYS A 61 3.26 -16.91 -3.67
C LYS A 61 3.82 -16.30 -2.37
N ARG A 62 5.07 -15.81 -2.41
CA ARG A 62 5.69 -15.16 -1.26
C ARG A 62 5.04 -13.83 -0.92
N LEU A 63 4.60 -13.10 -1.93
CA LEU A 63 3.88 -11.84 -1.75
C LEU A 63 2.48 -12.09 -1.13
N GLU A 64 1.78 -13.16 -1.53
CA GLU A 64 0.52 -13.60 -0.92
C GLU A 64 0.71 -13.95 0.56
N GLU A 65 1.78 -14.68 0.90
CA GLU A 65 2.11 -14.99 2.28
C GLU A 65 2.39 -13.73 3.11
N ILE A 66 3.18 -12.79 2.57
CA ILE A 66 3.47 -11.50 3.22
C ILE A 66 2.19 -10.70 3.41
N SER A 67 1.33 -10.59 2.40
CA SER A 67 0.07 -9.84 2.49
C SER A 67 -0.86 -10.44 3.55
N SER A 68 -0.92 -11.76 3.65
CA SER A 68 -1.67 -12.47 4.67
C SER A 68 -1.15 -12.19 6.09
N ILE A 69 0.16 -12.24 6.29
CA ILE A 69 0.79 -11.95 7.59
C ILE A 69 0.52 -10.51 8.01
N LEU A 70 0.66 -9.58 7.09
CA LEU A 70 0.44 -8.16 7.35
C LEU A 70 -1.04 -7.77 7.36
N LYS A 71 -1.95 -8.69 7.03
CA LYS A 71 -3.40 -8.46 6.94
C LYS A 71 -3.72 -7.25 6.04
N VAL A 72 -3.17 -7.25 4.85
CA VAL A 72 -3.38 -6.23 3.82
C VAL A 72 -3.81 -6.88 2.51
N ASN A 73 -4.49 -6.11 1.66
CA ASN A 73 -4.79 -6.56 0.31
C ASN A 73 -3.49 -6.62 -0.51
N ILE A 74 -3.31 -7.68 -1.28
CA ILE A 74 -2.12 -7.87 -2.13
C ILE A 74 -1.94 -6.71 -3.13
N ASN A 75 -3.02 -6.06 -3.55
CA ASN A 75 -2.96 -4.90 -4.42
C ASN A 75 -2.19 -3.72 -3.82
N SER A 76 -2.09 -3.64 -2.49
CA SER A 76 -1.25 -2.64 -1.82
C SER A 76 0.23 -2.94 -1.96
N LEU A 77 0.61 -4.20 -2.18
CA LEU A 77 2.00 -4.66 -2.16
C LEU A 77 2.54 -5.07 -3.53
N LYS A 78 1.68 -5.42 -4.49
CA LYS A 78 2.13 -5.87 -5.83
C LYS A 78 2.94 -4.81 -6.56
N GLU A 79 3.72 -5.20 -7.54
CA GLU A 79 4.28 -4.25 -8.49
C GLU A 79 3.16 -3.66 -9.36
N TYR A 80 3.25 -2.36 -9.64
CA TYR A 80 2.27 -1.65 -10.44
C TYR A 80 2.74 -1.49 -11.89
N ASP A 81 1.81 -1.71 -12.81
CA ASP A 81 1.99 -1.41 -14.23
C ASP A 81 1.45 0.00 -14.52
N PHE A 82 2.33 0.91 -14.90
CA PHE A 82 1.97 2.29 -15.26
C PHE A 82 1.08 2.39 -16.51
N ASN A 83 0.99 1.32 -17.30
CA ASN A 83 0.08 1.24 -18.45
C ASN A 83 -1.32 0.75 -18.06
N ASN A 84 -1.51 0.29 -16.82
CA ASN A 84 -2.80 -0.14 -16.30
C ASN A 84 -3.45 1.01 -15.52
N PRO A 85 -4.58 1.58 -15.98
CA PRO A 85 -5.24 2.70 -15.29
C PRO A 85 -5.62 2.41 -13.84
N ILE A 86 -5.95 1.17 -13.51
CA ILE A 86 -6.29 0.75 -12.15
C ILE A 86 -5.06 0.83 -11.24
N ASP A 87 -3.92 0.33 -11.71
CA ASP A 87 -2.67 0.40 -10.95
C ASP A 87 -2.24 1.85 -10.73
N VAL A 88 -2.51 2.73 -11.69
CA VAL A 88 -2.24 4.18 -11.55
C VAL A 88 -3.04 4.79 -10.41
N VAL A 89 -4.27 4.35 -10.15
CA VAL A 89 -5.04 4.82 -8.98
C VAL A 89 -4.34 4.46 -7.67
N TYR A 90 -3.86 3.23 -7.54
CA TYR A 90 -3.07 2.82 -6.36
C TYR A 90 -1.79 3.65 -6.21
N ILE A 91 -1.09 3.93 -7.31
CA ILE A 91 0.11 4.79 -7.31
C ILE A 91 -0.24 6.17 -6.75
N PHE A 92 -1.32 6.78 -7.21
CA PHE A 92 -1.76 8.09 -6.71
C PHE A 92 -2.09 8.07 -5.22
N MET A 93 -2.74 7.02 -4.72
CA MET A 93 -3.01 6.87 -3.29
C MET A 93 -1.72 6.80 -2.47
N TRP A 94 -0.69 6.12 -2.97
CA TRP A 94 0.60 6.04 -2.30
C TRP A 94 1.42 7.32 -2.39
N MET A 95 1.30 8.08 -3.46
CA MET A 95 1.96 9.39 -3.59
C MET A 95 1.55 10.36 -2.48
N GLU A 96 0.33 10.23 -1.96
CA GLU A 96 -0.13 11.04 -0.82
C GLU A 96 0.73 10.86 0.43
N GLU A 97 1.33 9.68 0.64
CA GLU A 97 2.21 9.43 1.78
C GLU A 97 3.63 10.02 1.59
N LEU A 98 4.03 10.29 0.36
CA LEU A 98 5.32 10.89 0.03
C LEU A 98 5.28 12.41 -0.06
N ILE A 99 4.20 12.94 -0.59
CA ILE A 99 4.07 14.37 -0.91
C ILE A 99 3.05 15.00 0.04
N PRO A 100 3.49 15.81 1.01
CA PRO A 100 2.57 16.53 1.89
C PRO A 100 1.60 17.41 1.08
N ASN A 101 0.33 17.39 1.47
CA ASN A 101 -0.74 18.18 0.82
C ASN A 101 -0.96 17.85 -0.67
N TYR A 102 -0.60 16.64 -1.07
CA TYR A 102 -0.86 16.18 -2.44
C TYR A 102 -2.36 16.19 -2.75
N VAL A 103 -2.73 16.89 -3.82
CA VAL A 103 -4.12 16.99 -4.29
C VAL A 103 -4.16 16.55 -5.75
N ILE A 104 -5.03 15.62 -6.08
CA ILE A 104 -5.34 15.25 -7.46
C ILE A 104 -6.60 15.98 -7.87
N ASP A 105 -6.50 16.79 -8.91
CA ASP A 105 -7.65 17.34 -9.61
C ASP A 105 -8.15 16.33 -10.63
N VAL A 106 -9.20 15.60 -10.26
CA VAL A 106 -9.79 14.53 -11.08
C VAL A 106 -10.30 15.06 -12.42
N SER A 107 -10.64 16.34 -12.51
CA SER A 107 -11.10 16.96 -13.77
C SER A 107 -10.00 17.02 -14.83
N LYS A 108 -8.75 16.91 -14.42
CA LYS A 108 -7.55 16.98 -15.26
C LYS A 108 -6.85 15.63 -15.48
N VAL A 109 -7.41 14.56 -14.93
CA VAL A 109 -6.84 13.22 -15.19
C VAL A 109 -6.96 12.93 -16.69
N PRO A 110 -5.88 12.48 -17.36
CA PRO A 110 -5.94 12.14 -18.77
C PRO A 110 -7.05 11.14 -19.06
N ARG A 111 -7.68 11.28 -20.21
CA ARG A 111 -8.71 10.31 -20.63
C ARG A 111 -8.10 8.93 -20.71
N VAL A 112 -8.64 8.03 -19.93
CA VAL A 112 -8.39 6.59 -19.99
C VAL A 112 -9.38 5.97 -20.99
N ASP A 113 -9.08 4.78 -21.45
CA ASP A 113 -10.00 4.00 -22.25
C ASP A 113 -11.40 3.98 -21.59
N GLU A 114 -12.47 4.11 -22.38
CA GLU A 114 -13.87 4.20 -21.90
C GLU A 114 -14.21 3.07 -20.93
N TYR A 115 -13.64 1.86 -21.16
CA TYR A 115 -13.83 0.70 -20.29
C TYR A 115 -13.40 0.96 -18.83
N TYR A 116 -12.36 1.76 -18.62
CA TYR A 116 -11.83 2.03 -17.28
C TYR A 116 -12.35 3.34 -16.64
N ILE A 117 -13.00 4.19 -17.42
CA ILE A 117 -13.41 5.54 -16.93
C ILE A 117 -14.26 5.44 -15.67
N ASP A 118 -15.29 4.61 -15.68
CA ASP A 118 -16.22 4.50 -14.55
C ASP A 118 -15.54 3.87 -13.32
N VAL A 119 -14.68 2.89 -13.52
CA VAL A 119 -13.94 2.23 -12.44
C VAL A 119 -12.96 3.18 -11.80
N VAL A 120 -12.17 3.88 -12.60
CA VAL A 120 -11.18 4.86 -12.12
C VAL A 120 -11.88 6.03 -11.43
N LYS A 121 -12.95 6.57 -12.03
CA LYS A 121 -13.73 7.67 -11.46
C LYS A 121 -14.30 7.29 -10.09
N LYS A 122 -14.96 6.15 -9.99
CA LYS A 122 -15.52 5.64 -8.73
C LYS A 122 -14.43 5.46 -7.66
N SER A 123 -13.29 4.89 -8.04
CA SER A 123 -12.18 4.66 -7.11
C SER A 123 -11.62 5.98 -6.55
N ILE A 124 -11.50 6.99 -7.40
CA ILE A 124 -11.04 8.32 -6.98
C ILE A 124 -12.10 9.02 -6.11
N GLU A 125 -13.39 8.85 -6.39
CA GLU A 125 -14.48 9.36 -5.54
C GLU A 125 -14.43 8.71 -4.15
N GLU A 126 -14.32 7.40 -4.06
CA GLU A 126 -14.21 6.67 -2.79
C GLU A 126 -12.96 7.11 -1.99
N TRP A 127 -11.83 7.26 -2.65
CA TRP A 127 -10.62 7.80 -2.03
C TRP A 127 -10.80 9.23 -1.54
N THR A 128 -11.41 10.10 -2.34
CA THR A 128 -11.69 11.49 -1.98
C THR A 128 -12.58 11.56 -0.75
N ASP A 129 -13.62 10.75 -0.67
CA ASP A 129 -14.52 10.68 0.49
C ASP A 129 -13.77 10.29 1.76
N MET A 130 -12.91 9.30 1.69
CA MET A 130 -12.08 8.87 2.83
C MET A 130 -11.09 9.96 3.26
N ARG A 131 -10.50 10.69 2.31
CA ARG A 131 -9.64 11.85 2.60
C ARG A 131 -10.39 12.96 3.31
N ILE A 132 -11.61 13.27 2.86
CA ILE A 132 -12.46 14.30 3.47
C ILE A 132 -12.81 13.89 4.91
N LYS A 133 -13.19 12.64 5.16
CA LYS A 133 -13.45 12.13 6.51
C LYS A 133 -12.24 12.30 7.42
N ARG A 134 -11.04 11.98 6.91
CA ARG A 134 -9.80 12.20 7.66
C ARG A 134 -9.54 13.66 7.96
N LEU A 135 -9.70 14.55 6.98
CA LEU A 135 -9.52 16.01 7.16
C LEU A 135 -10.50 16.59 8.18
N ARG A 136 -11.74 16.08 8.21
CA ARG A 136 -12.77 16.46 9.19
C ARG A 136 -12.58 15.80 10.55
N LYS A 137 -11.56 14.94 10.71
CA LYS A 137 -11.29 14.16 11.93
C LYS A 137 -12.43 13.20 12.30
N GLU A 138 -13.22 12.79 11.32
CA GLU A 138 -14.27 11.76 11.48
C GLU A 138 -13.66 10.36 11.60
N ILE A 139 -12.47 10.15 11.02
CA ILE A 139 -11.67 8.94 11.14
C ILE A 139 -10.23 9.30 11.52
N SER A 140 -9.55 8.36 12.20
CA SER A 140 -8.15 8.51 12.56
C SER A 140 -7.22 8.32 11.33
N TYR A 141 -5.94 8.64 11.48
CA TYR A 141 -4.92 8.29 10.49
C TYR A 141 -4.81 6.77 10.32
N GLU A 142 -4.87 6.05 11.43
CA GLU A 142 -4.79 4.60 11.47
C GLU A 142 -5.96 3.95 10.72
N ASP A 143 -7.19 4.44 10.94
CA ASP A 143 -8.38 3.97 10.20
C ASP A 143 -8.24 4.23 8.69
N TYR A 144 -7.72 5.39 8.33
CA TYR A 144 -7.50 5.78 6.94
C TYR A 144 -6.45 4.89 6.26
N ILE A 145 -5.33 4.62 6.93
CA ILE A 145 -4.29 3.73 6.41
C ILE A 145 -4.77 2.28 6.36
N GLU A 146 -5.52 1.82 7.37
CA GLU A 146 -6.15 0.49 7.35
C GLU A 146 -7.04 0.32 6.12
N TRP A 147 -7.89 1.31 5.84
CA TRP A 147 -8.71 1.32 4.64
C TRP A 147 -7.85 1.28 3.37
N LYS A 148 -6.83 2.12 3.26
CA LYS A 148 -5.93 2.21 2.09
C LYS A 148 -5.20 0.89 1.82
N LEU A 149 -4.68 0.25 2.85
CA LEU A 149 -3.97 -1.02 2.74
C LEU A 149 -4.87 -2.19 2.32
N ASN A 150 -6.16 -2.10 2.61
CA ASN A 150 -7.14 -3.13 2.26
C ASN A 150 -8.06 -2.74 1.09
N TYR A 151 -7.85 -1.55 0.50
CA TYR A 151 -8.66 -1.09 -0.60
C TYR A 151 -8.52 -1.99 -1.83
N GLU A 152 -9.64 -2.39 -2.37
CA GLU A 152 -9.73 -3.19 -3.59
C GLU A 152 -10.62 -2.50 -4.61
N ILE A 153 -10.06 -2.24 -5.78
CA ILE A 153 -10.81 -1.69 -6.91
C ILE A 153 -11.63 -2.82 -7.52
N LYS A 154 -12.95 -2.71 -7.42
CA LYS A 154 -13.88 -3.69 -7.99
C LYS A 154 -14.10 -3.40 -9.47
N GLU A 155 -13.48 -4.20 -10.32
CA GLU A 155 -13.85 -4.27 -11.73
C GLU A 155 -15.22 -4.96 -11.84
N LYS A 156 -16.12 -4.36 -12.63
CA LYS A 156 -17.29 -5.09 -13.06
C LYS A 156 -16.83 -6.05 -14.16
N LEU A 157 -16.88 -7.34 -13.87
CA LEU A 157 -16.80 -8.39 -14.88
C LEU A 157 -17.97 -8.28 -15.87
#